data_01399fbf50cc035e49986cd034e8b267
#
_entry.id   01399fbf50cc035e49986cd034e8b267
#
_cell.length_a   1.000
_cell.length_b   1.000
_cell.length_c   1.000
_cell.angle_alpha   90.00
_cell.angle_beta   90.00
_cell.angle_gamma   90.00
#
_symmetry.space_group_name_H-M   'P 1'
#
loop_
_entity.id
_entity.type
_entity.pdbx_description
1 polymer ?
#
loop_
_entity_poly.entity_id
_entity_poly.type
_entity_poly.pdbx_seq_one_letter_code
_entity_poly.pdbx_strand_id
1 'polypeptide(L)'
;MRWIMRSLVVVAVWCASAVSPAENQDDEKAAVATLEGFFAAFSVEHYPNPRIHEWITEDFLIFEMGETFDWPRFEAFLDSAGYASWLSTDWQFSDIRVSVTSDSAHISYVNEGVFVYADPENAEQLLRESNRWLESVYLIRDGDRFRIKFLQSDNVTQEVTAIS
;
A
#
# COMPACT_ATOMS: atom_id res chain seq x y z
N MET A 1 -16.68 -59.81 41.12
CA MET A 1 -16.27 -59.50 39.75
C MET A 1 -16.18 -57.98 39.63
N ARG A 2 -14.97 -57.41 39.74
CA ARG A 2 -14.75 -55.93 39.76
C ARG A 2 -14.22 -55.52 38.39
N TRP A 3 -14.98 -54.74 37.63
CA TRP A 3 -14.55 -54.14 36.36
C TRP A 3 -13.73 -52.88 36.67
N ILE A 4 -12.49 -52.84 36.22
CA ILE A 4 -11.62 -51.67 36.27
C ILE A 4 -11.74 -50.99 34.93
N MET A 5 -12.49 -49.85 34.87
CA MET A 5 -12.46 -48.94 33.74
C MET A 5 -11.14 -48.17 33.73
N ARG A 6 -10.29 -48.42 32.73
CA ARG A 6 -9.10 -47.64 32.44
C ARG A 6 -9.52 -46.42 31.59
N SER A 7 -9.54 -45.24 32.17
CA SER A 7 -9.71 -43.99 31.46
C SER A 7 -8.43 -43.68 30.68
N LEU A 8 -8.54 -43.63 29.35
CA LEU A 8 -7.48 -43.17 28.44
C LEU A 8 -7.53 -41.62 28.43
N VAL A 9 -6.56 -40.95 29.04
CA VAL A 9 -6.42 -39.50 28.91
C VAL A 9 -5.63 -39.24 27.62
N VAL A 10 -6.29 -38.73 26.61
CA VAL A 10 -5.64 -38.23 25.36
C VAL A 10 -5.18 -36.81 25.67
N VAL A 11 -3.89 -36.62 25.82
CA VAL A 11 -3.27 -35.28 25.88
C VAL A 11 -3.05 -34.80 24.46
N ALA A 12 -3.91 -33.89 24.00
CA ALA A 12 -3.69 -33.18 22.75
C ALA A 12 -2.60 -32.11 22.95
N VAL A 13 -1.41 -32.37 22.42
CA VAL A 13 -0.31 -31.39 22.38
C VAL A 13 -0.63 -30.42 21.24
N TRP A 14 -1.04 -29.21 21.59
CA TRP A 14 -1.14 -28.10 20.64
C TRP A 14 0.28 -27.58 20.37
N CYS A 15 0.85 -27.89 19.22
CA CYS A 15 2.05 -27.23 18.73
C CYS A 15 1.66 -25.85 18.23
N ALA A 16 1.77 -24.81 19.07
CA ALA A 16 1.79 -23.46 18.60
C ALA A 16 3.12 -23.24 17.85
N SER A 17 3.10 -23.20 16.53
CA SER A 17 4.25 -22.83 15.72
C SER A 17 4.58 -21.37 15.97
N ALA A 18 5.59 -21.10 16.80
CA ALA A 18 6.12 -19.75 16.94
C ALA A 18 6.88 -19.41 15.65
N VAL A 19 6.45 -18.35 14.95
CA VAL A 19 7.18 -17.79 13.79
C VAL A 19 8.57 -17.37 14.29
N SER A 20 9.62 -17.70 13.53
CA SER A 20 10.97 -17.33 13.92
C SER A 20 11.20 -15.83 13.71
N PRO A 21 12.03 -15.16 14.52
CA PRO A 21 12.34 -13.74 14.34
C PRO A 21 12.92 -13.41 12.96
N ALA A 22 13.65 -14.31 12.33
CA ALA A 22 14.20 -14.14 10.98
C ALA A 22 13.10 -14.17 9.92
N GLU A 23 12.15 -15.08 10.04
CA GLU A 23 11.01 -15.21 9.11
C GLU A 23 10.10 -13.97 9.19
N ASN A 24 9.87 -13.42 10.39
CA ASN A 24 9.13 -12.19 10.57
C ASN A 24 9.82 -10.99 9.88
N GLN A 25 11.15 -10.88 9.96
CA GLN A 25 11.91 -9.80 9.34
C GLN A 25 11.87 -9.86 7.80
N ASP A 26 11.86 -11.06 7.22
CA ASP A 26 11.76 -11.22 5.76
C ASP A 26 10.34 -10.87 5.26
N ASP A 27 9.32 -11.22 6.04
CA ASP A 27 7.94 -10.83 5.76
C ASP A 27 7.71 -9.32 5.88
N GLU A 28 8.32 -8.64 6.86
CA GLU A 28 8.28 -7.19 6.98
C GLU A 28 8.89 -6.51 5.75
N LYS A 29 10.05 -6.98 5.27
CA LYS A 29 10.68 -6.48 4.03
C LYS A 29 9.81 -6.73 2.81
N ALA A 30 9.19 -7.92 2.71
CA ALA A 30 8.31 -8.26 1.60
C ALA A 30 7.07 -7.36 1.57
N ALA A 31 6.50 -7.02 2.74
CA ALA A 31 5.38 -6.09 2.83
C ALA A 31 5.77 -4.67 2.39
N VAL A 32 6.94 -4.17 2.83
CA VAL A 32 7.47 -2.86 2.40
C VAL A 32 7.76 -2.85 0.91
N ALA A 33 8.37 -3.90 0.35
CA ALA A 33 8.61 -4.01 -1.08
C ALA A 33 7.32 -4.00 -1.91
N THR A 34 6.21 -4.53 -1.37
CA THR A 34 4.90 -4.43 -2.01
C THR A 34 4.39 -2.99 -2.05
N LEU A 35 4.53 -2.24 -0.95
CA LEU A 35 4.19 -0.82 -0.91
C LEU A 35 5.00 -0.01 -1.94
N GLU A 36 6.32 -0.17 -1.92
CA GLU A 36 7.23 0.52 -2.86
C GLU A 36 6.92 0.15 -4.31
N GLY A 37 6.65 -1.13 -4.59
CA GLY A 37 6.27 -1.62 -5.91
C GLY A 37 4.95 -1.05 -6.41
N PHE A 38 3.96 -0.88 -5.55
CA PHE A 38 2.69 -0.21 -5.88
C PHE A 38 2.93 1.23 -6.32
N PHE A 39 3.63 2.04 -5.54
CA PHE A 39 3.90 3.44 -5.89
C PHE A 39 4.80 3.57 -7.12
N ALA A 40 5.78 2.69 -7.29
CA ALA A 40 6.59 2.65 -8.52
C ALA A 40 5.74 2.32 -9.76
N ALA A 41 4.78 1.39 -9.65
CA ALA A 41 3.87 1.06 -10.75
C ALA A 41 2.85 2.18 -11.03
N PHE A 42 2.52 2.97 -10.03
CA PHE A 42 1.61 4.09 -10.06
C PHE A 42 2.26 5.40 -10.55
N SER A 43 3.59 5.53 -10.51
CA SER A 43 4.32 6.72 -10.98
C SER A 43 3.98 7.07 -12.42
N VAL A 44 3.95 8.37 -12.74
CA VAL A 44 3.52 8.87 -14.04
C VAL A 44 4.35 8.32 -15.20
N GLU A 45 5.62 8.03 -14.98
CA GLU A 45 6.53 7.43 -15.95
C GLU A 45 6.07 6.03 -16.43
N HIS A 46 5.20 5.40 -15.67
CA HIS A 46 4.67 4.07 -15.94
C HIS A 46 3.15 4.05 -16.16
N TYR A 47 2.46 5.16 -15.88
CA TYR A 47 1.01 5.25 -15.96
C TYR A 47 0.51 5.46 -17.40
N PRO A 48 -0.62 4.84 -17.84
CA PRO A 48 -1.34 3.77 -17.14
C PRO A 48 -0.57 2.44 -17.17
N ASN A 49 -0.55 1.72 -16.06
CA ASN A 49 0.25 0.52 -15.91
C ASN A 49 -0.62 -0.70 -15.53
N PRO A 50 -0.86 -1.65 -16.45
CA PRO A 50 -1.65 -2.83 -16.12
C PRO A 50 -1.02 -3.73 -15.06
N ARG A 51 0.29 -3.58 -14.78
CA ARG A 51 0.98 -4.31 -13.73
C ARG A 51 0.59 -3.87 -12.31
N ILE A 52 -0.18 -2.78 -12.18
CA ILE A 52 -0.69 -2.35 -10.87
C ILE A 52 -1.43 -3.47 -10.15
N HIS A 53 -2.14 -4.34 -10.90
CA HIS A 53 -2.85 -5.50 -10.38
C HIS A 53 -1.94 -6.60 -9.80
N GLU A 54 -0.63 -6.51 -9.99
CA GLU A 54 0.33 -7.39 -9.28
C GLU A 54 0.48 -7.00 -7.81
N TRP A 55 0.18 -5.74 -7.45
CA TRP A 55 0.39 -5.14 -6.14
C TRP A 55 -0.87 -5.01 -5.30
N ILE A 56 -2.05 -5.01 -5.94
CA ILE A 56 -3.34 -4.85 -5.28
C ILE A 56 -4.22 -6.10 -5.43
N THR A 57 -5.18 -6.27 -4.52
CA THR A 57 -6.21 -7.31 -4.64
C THR A 57 -7.31 -6.89 -5.62
N GLU A 58 -8.12 -7.86 -6.08
CA GLU A 58 -9.29 -7.57 -6.94
C GLU A 58 -10.33 -6.68 -6.25
N ASP A 59 -10.45 -6.79 -4.93
CA ASP A 59 -11.36 -6.00 -4.09
C ASP A 59 -10.64 -4.85 -3.35
N PHE A 60 -9.55 -4.33 -3.95
CA PHE A 60 -8.82 -3.18 -3.44
C PHE A 60 -9.71 -1.96 -3.23
N LEU A 61 -9.50 -1.28 -2.12
CA LEU A 61 -10.15 -0.01 -1.80
C LEU A 61 -9.11 1.01 -1.33
N ILE A 62 -9.32 2.27 -1.72
CA ILE A 62 -8.60 3.42 -1.18
C ILE A 62 -9.58 4.44 -0.62
N PHE A 63 -9.29 4.95 0.57
CA PHE A 63 -9.93 6.15 1.11
C PHE A 63 -9.00 7.32 0.88
N GLU A 64 -9.43 8.25 0.04
CA GLU A 64 -8.66 9.41 -0.38
C GLU A 64 -9.61 10.61 -0.50
N MET A 65 -9.21 11.78 0.01
CA MET A 65 -9.96 13.04 -0.09
C MET A 65 -11.42 12.96 0.42
N GLY A 66 -11.68 12.09 1.41
CA GLY A 66 -13.02 11.88 1.98
C GLY A 66 -13.94 11.00 1.14
N GLU A 67 -13.43 10.39 0.07
CA GLU A 67 -14.17 9.48 -0.80
C GLU A 67 -13.62 8.05 -0.72
N THR A 68 -14.41 7.11 -1.22
CA THR A 68 -14.03 5.70 -1.36
C THR A 68 -13.89 5.36 -2.84
N PHE A 69 -12.74 4.83 -3.21
CA PHE A 69 -12.46 4.39 -4.57
C PHE A 69 -12.10 2.89 -4.58
N ASP A 70 -12.65 2.15 -5.53
CA ASP A 70 -12.00 0.96 -6.08
C ASP A 70 -10.96 1.39 -7.13
N TRP A 71 -10.15 0.45 -7.64
CA TRP A 71 -9.11 0.82 -8.60
C TRP A 71 -9.66 1.49 -9.87
N PRO A 72 -10.71 0.97 -10.54
CA PRO A 72 -11.24 1.63 -11.75
C PRO A 72 -11.74 3.06 -11.52
N ARG A 73 -12.36 3.34 -10.37
CA ARG A 73 -12.79 4.70 -10.03
C ARG A 73 -11.61 5.61 -9.71
N PHE A 74 -10.59 5.09 -9.06
CA PHE A 74 -9.39 5.86 -8.76
C PHE A 74 -8.61 6.18 -10.05
N GLU A 75 -8.48 5.24 -10.96
CA GLU A 75 -7.88 5.46 -12.29
C GLU A 75 -8.67 6.53 -13.09
N ALA A 76 -10.00 6.47 -13.11
CA ALA A 76 -10.82 7.48 -13.74
C ALA A 76 -10.67 8.88 -13.09
N PHE A 77 -10.48 8.94 -11.77
CA PHE A 77 -10.15 10.18 -11.05
C PHE A 77 -8.81 10.75 -11.51
N LEU A 78 -7.78 9.93 -11.60
CA LEU A 78 -6.45 10.34 -12.10
C LEU A 78 -6.50 10.82 -13.55
N ASP A 79 -7.22 10.11 -14.41
CA ASP A 79 -7.44 10.51 -15.82
C ASP A 79 -8.13 11.88 -15.89
N SER A 80 -9.13 12.14 -15.04
CA SER A 80 -9.82 13.43 -14.97
C SER A 80 -8.92 14.58 -14.49
N ALA A 81 -7.91 14.26 -13.68
CA ALA A 81 -6.88 15.20 -13.22
C ALA A 81 -5.76 15.41 -14.26
N GLY A 82 -5.79 14.67 -15.37
CA GLY A 82 -4.76 14.75 -16.40
C GLY A 82 -3.43 14.12 -15.99
N TYR A 83 -3.45 13.18 -15.02
CA TYR A 83 -2.26 12.57 -14.43
C TYR A 83 -1.29 12.01 -15.47
N ALA A 84 -1.78 11.36 -16.53
CA ALA A 84 -0.96 10.81 -17.62
C ALA A 84 -0.14 11.88 -18.39
N SER A 85 -0.49 13.17 -18.24
CA SER A 85 0.24 14.29 -18.88
C SER A 85 1.25 14.95 -17.96
N TRP A 86 1.35 14.53 -16.70
CA TRP A 86 2.34 15.07 -15.77
C TRP A 86 3.74 14.68 -16.18
N LEU A 87 4.73 15.49 -15.82
CA LEU A 87 6.11 15.32 -16.27
C LEU A 87 6.93 14.40 -15.36
N SER A 88 6.64 14.43 -14.07
CA SER A 88 7.29 13.53 -13.10
C SER A 88 6.47 13.39 -11.82
N THR A 89 6.67 12.23 -11.19
CA THR A 89 6.26 11.96 -9.81
C THR A 89 7.46 11.43 -9.03
N ASP A 90 7.66 11.92 -7.81
CA ASP A 90 8.68 11.40 -6.88
C ASP A 90 8.01 11.09 -5.54
N TRP A 91 8.26 9.88 -5.03
CA TRP A 91 7.66 9.37 -3.81
C TRP A 91 8.74 9.07 -2.78
N GLN A 92 8.58 9.58 -1.56
CA GLN A 92 9.47 9.34 -0.45
C GLN A 92 8.70 8.85 0.77
N PHE A 93 9.12 7.72 1.32
CA PHE A 93 8.49 7.10 2.49
C PHE A 93 9.39 7.24 3.71
N SER A 94 8.80 7.66 4.83
CA SER A 94 9.46 7.77 6.12
C SER A 94 8.57 7.30 7.25
N ASP A 95 9.13 7.18 8.46
CA ASP A 95 8.42 6.73 9.66
C ASP A 95 7.66 5.40 9.48
N ILE A 96 8.20 4.51 8.64
CA ILE A 96 7.59 3.23 8.31
C ILE A 96 7.52 2.34 9.56
N ARG A 97 6.31 1.89 9.88
CA ARG A 97 6.04 0.92 10.95
C ARG A 97 5.27 -0.25 10.38
N VAL A 98 5.83 -1.45 10.51
CA VAL A 98 5.27 -2.68 9.97
C VAL A 98 4.80 -3.57 11.09
N SER A 99 3.66 -4.22 10.90
CA SER A 99 3.16 -5.30 11.76
C SER A 99 2.73 -6.45 10.85
N VAL A 100 3.29 -7.63 11.05
CA VAL A 100 3.08 -8.80 10.18
C VAL A 100 2.50 -9.96 10.96
N THR A 101 1.62 -10.71 10.31
CA THR A 101 1.13 -12.03 10.73
C THR A 101 1.38 -13.05 9.62
N SER A 102 1.01 -14.32 9.82
CA SER A 102 1.10 -15.34 8.76
C SER A 102 0.32 -14.97 7.49
N ASP A 103 -0.79 -14.23 7.63
CA ASP A 103 -1.77 -14.07 6.56
C ASP A 103 -1.92 -12.62 6.10
N SER A 104 -1.37 -11.65 6.84
CA SER A 104 -1.54 -10.24 6.56
C SER A 104 -0.40 -9.38 7.09
N ALA A 105 -0.31 -8.17 6.58
CA ALA A 105 0.54 -7.12 7.12
C ALA A 105 -0.22 -5.79 7.20
N HIS A 106 0.21 -4.94 8.11
CA HIS A 106 -0.22 -3.55 8.20
C HIS A 106 1.01 -2.65 8.23
N ILE A 107 1.02 -1.62 7.40
CA ILE A 107 2.08 -0.61 7.38
C ILE A 107 1.44 0.75 7.61
N SER A 108 1.96 1.53 8.56
CA SER A 108 1.70 2.95 8.66
C SER A 108 2.97 3.73 8.33
N TYR A 109 2.85 4.83 7.62
CA TYR A 109 4.00 5.58 7.12
C TYR A 109 3.63 7.04 6.82
N VAL A 110 4.65 7.85 6.66
CA VAL A 110 4.55 9.18 6.05
C VAL A 110 4.94 9.04 4.59
N ASN A 111 4.10 9.56 3.69
CA ASN A 111 4.39 9.66 2.27
C ASN A 111 4.60 11.14 1.91
N GLU A 112 5.68 11.44 1.23
CA GLU A 112 5.93 12.75 0.64
C GLU A 112 6.02 12.58 -0.87
N GLY A 113 5.13 13.28 -1.59
CA GLY A 113 5.04 13.23 -3.04
C GLY A 113 5.37 14.59 -3.66
N VAL A 114 6.21 14.57 -4.70
CA VAL A 114 6.51 15.75 -5.51
C VAL A 114 6.09 15.49 -6.94
N PHE A 115 5.26 16.37 -7.47
CA PHE A 115 4.72 16.28 -8.83
C PHE A 115 5.13 17.51 -9.64
N VAL A 116 5.43 17.30 -10.92
CA VAL A 116 5.68 18.37 -11.86
C VAL A 116 4.74 18.22 -13.05
N TYR A 117 4.03 19.29 -13.37
CA TYR A 117 3.07 19.33 -14.49
C TYR A 117 2.96 20.72 -15.08
N ALA A 118 2.41 20.83 -16.30
CA ALA A 118 2.11 22.11 -16.90
C ALA A 118 0.91 22.77 -16.21
N ASP A 119 0.97 24.07 -15.98
CA ASP A 119 -0.15 24.83 -15.43
C ASP A 119 -1.37 24.69 -16.36
N PRO A 120 -2.53 24.22 -15.87
CA PRO A 120 -3.75 24.10 -16.67
C PRO A 120 -4.23 25.43 -17.29
N GLU A 121 -3.89 26.56 -16.65
CA GLU A 121 -4.26 27.90 -17.13
C GLU A 121 -3.19 28.51 -18.05
N ASN A 122 -1.95 28.02 -18.00
CA ASN A 122 -0.84 28.52 -18.81
C ASN A 122 0.17 27.40 -19.14
N ALA A 123 -0.01 26.71 -20.22
CA ALA A 123 0.81 25.55 -20.60
C ALA A 123 2.32 25.84 -20.78
N GLU A 124 2.74 27.11 -20.86
CA GLU A 124 4.15 27.51 -20.89
C GLU A 124 4.78 27.55 -19.47
N GLN A 125 3.93 27.55 -18.44
CA GLN A 125 4.34 27.55 -17.04
C GLN A 125 4.33 26.12 -16.49
N LEU A 126 5.38 25.75 -15.77
CA LEU A 126 5.40 24.54 -14.97
C LEU A 126 5.05 24.81 -13.51
N LEU A 127 4.33 23.87 -12.94
CA LEU A 127 4.00 23.84 -11.52
C LEU A 127 4.72 22.67 -10.87
N ARG A 128 5.22 22.91 -9.66
CA ARG A 128 5.70 21.89 -8.74
C ARG A 128 4.75 21.83 -7.56
N GLU A 129 4.14 20.69 -7.37
CA GLU A 129 3.28 20.39 -6.25
C GLU A 129 4.01 19.47 -5.28
N SER A 130 4.02 19.84 -4.00
CA SER A 130 4.61 19.05 -2.91
C SER A 130 3.50 18.71 -1.93
N ASN A 131 3.33 17.45 -1.68
CA ASN A 131 2.30 16.90 -0.80
C ASN A 131 2.93 16.09 0.33
N ARG A 132 2.26 16.02 1.45
CA ARG A 132 2.57 15.14 2.55
C ARG A 132 1.29 14.46 3.05
N TRP A 133 1.34 13.14 3.14
CA TRP A 133 0.25 12.32 3.63
C TRP A 133 0.66 11.52 4.87
N LEU A 134 -0.33 11.27 5.72
CA LEU A 134 -0.29 10.20 6.71
C LEU A 134 -1.08 9.04 6.15
N GLU A 135 -0.42 7.91 5.94
CA GLU A 135 -1.02 6.79 5.24
C GLU A 135 -0.88 5.48 6.02
N SER A 136 -1.79 4.59 5.73
CA SER A 136 -1.67 3.21 6.14
C SER A 136 -2.20 2.25 5.07
N VAL A 137 -1.55 1.10 4.94
CA VAL A 137 -2.00 0.02 4.07
C VAL A 137 -2.22 -1.25 4.86
N TYR A 138 -3.28 -1.95 4.52
CA TYR A 138 -3.53 -3.31 4.93
C TYR A 138 -3.28 -4.24 3.75
N LEU A 139 -2.38 -5.19 3.95
CA LEU A 139 -1.98 -6.17 2.95
C LEU A 139 -2.46 -7.56 3.37
N ILE A 140 -2.80 -8.38 2.41
CA ILE A 140 -3.06 -9.80 2.61
C ILE A 140 -2.02 -10.63 1.87
N ARG A 141 -1.73 -11.81 2.40
CA ARG A 141 -0.85 -12.78 1.75
C ARG A 141 -1.62 -13.50 0.65
N ASP A 142 -1.07 -13.45 -0.55
CA ASP A 142 -1.56 -14.17 -1.72
C ASP A 142 -0.42 -15.04 -2.29
N GLY A 143 -0.43 -16.32 -1.90
CA GLY A 143 0.66 -17.24 -2.15
C GLY A 143 1.92 -16.85 -1.37
N ASP A 144 3.00 -16.56 -2.07
CA ASP A 144 4.31 -16.21 -1.53
C ASP A 144 4.57 -14.69 -1.41
N ARG A 145 3.59 -13.86 -1.74
CA ARG A 145 3.70 -12.39 -1.72
C ARG A 145 2.55 -11.72 -0.98
N PHE A 146 2.75 -10.46 -0.64
CA PHE A 146 1.70 -9.57 -0.16
C PHE A 146 1.05 -8.81 -1.31
N ARG A 147 -0.26 -8.47 -1.15
CA ARG A 147 -0.99 -7.53 -1.99
C ARG A 147 -1.76 -6.55 -1.13
N ILE A 148 -1.83 -5.29 -1.54
CA ILE A 148 -2.57 -4.26 -0.83
C ILE A 148 -4.07 -4.50 -1.06
N LYS A 149 -4.79 -4.65 0.03
CA LYS A 149 -6.25 -4.78 0.03
C LYS A 149 -6.93 -3.46 0.33
N PHE A 150 -6.31 -2.64 1.16
CA PHE A 150 -6.86 -1.37 1.58
C PHE A 150 -5.76 -0.35 1.80
N LEU A 151 -5.98 0.88 1.35
CA LEU A 151 -5.13 2.04 1.59
C LEU A 151 -5.97 3.16 2.18
N GLN A 152 -5.54 3.70 3.30
CA GLN A 152 -6.04 4.94 3.88
C GLN A 152 -5.02 6.03 3.61
N SER A 153 -5.45 7.12 2.98
CA SER A 153 -4.64 8.28 2.68
C SER A 153 -5.28 9.54 3.29
N ASP A 154 -4.48 10.31 3.99
CA ASP A 154 -4.91 11.58 4.62
C ASP A 154 -3.89 12.67 4.25
N ASN A 155 -4.26 13.54 3.32
CA ASN A 155 -3.41 14.65 2.89
C ASN A 155 -3.34 15.70 4.01
N VAL A 156 -2.15 15.91 4.54
CA VAL A 156 -1.89 16.83 5.65
C VAL A 156 -1.47 18.21 5.15
N THR A 157 -0.65 18.24 4.10
CA THR A 157 -0.17 19.50 3.49
C THR A 157 -0.07 19.36 1.99
N GLN A 158 -0.43 20.45 1.30
CA GLN A 158 -0.25 20.60 -0.14
C GLN A 158 0.29 22.00 -0.42
N GLU A 159 1.35 22.10 -1.19
CA GLU A 159 1.94 23.36 -1.63
C GLU A 159 2.18 23.30 -3.14
N VAL A 160 1.72 24.31 -3.87
CA VAL A 160 1.91 24.44 -5.31
C VAL A 160 2.70 25.70 -5.60
N THR A 161 3.80 25.57 -6.35
CA THR A 161 4.69 26.66 -6.73
C THR A 161 4.98 26.66 -8.21
N ALA A 162 5.04 27.84 -8.83
CA ALA A 162 5.51 27.98 -10.19
C ALA A 162 7.03 27.74 -10.25
N ILE A 163 7.49 27.01 -11.26
CA ILE A 163 8.92 26.79 -11.51
C ILE A 163 9.27 27.22 -12.93
N SER A 164 10.50 27.70 -13.09
CA SER A 164 11.05 28.18 -14.38
C SER A 164 11.88 27.11 -15.07
#